data_ae6b06e11ce15c51fec3a938442b6657
#
_entry.id   ae6b06e11ce15c51fec3a938442b6657
#
_cell.length_a   1.000
_cell.length_b   1.000
_cell.length_c   1.000
_cell.angle_alpha   90.00
_cell.angle_beta   90.00
_cell.angle_gamma   90.00
#
_symmetry.space_group_name_H-M   'P 1'
#
loop_
_entity.id
_entity.type
_entity.pdbx_description
1 polymer ?
#
loop_
_entity_poly.entity_id
_entity_poly.type
_entity_poly.pdbx_seq_one_letter_code
_entity_poly.pdbx_strand_id
1 'polypeptide(L)'
;MLFAAQCEVDIGVIEYASQAILFETRVGSKWTKYHSDFCRLRADGAIEIIEVKPDASHLDRPDYREKLEAAGEICAELGWMFTPVFGVDLQKRTFHNFHVNWAHRYRFYLIPDWLSLAVERLADACGGHSTVQDLKAICSGLEQARALLCALICRGNVHLDLSQPISLNAPIALIGGYNHGL
;
A
#
# COMPACT_ATOMS: atom_id res chain seq x y z
N MET A 1 6.43 -0.72 -10.32
CA MET A 1 5.00 -0.33 -10.32
C MET A 1 4.10 -1.19 -9.44
N LEU A 2 4.21 -2.53 -9.41
CA LEU A 2 3.31 -3.38 -8.62
C LEU A 2 3.39 -3.11 -7.11
N PHE A 3 4.59 -2.95 -6.54
CA PHE A 3 4.77 -2.65 -5.12
C PHE A 3 4.07 -1.34 -4.71
N ALA A 4 4.27 -0.26 -5.47
CA ALA A 4 3.61 1.02 -5.22
C ALA A 4 2.07 0.90 -5.23
N ALA A 5 1.52 0.17 -6.23
CA ALA A 5 0.08 -0.06 -6.30
C ALA A 5 -0.45 -0.88 -5.10
N GLN A 6 0.35 -1.80 -4.56
CA GLN A 6 0.00 -2.51 -3.33
C GLN A 6 0.00 -1.58 -2.11
N CYS A 7 0.95 -0.64 -2.02
CA CYS A 7 0.95 0.35 -0.94
C CYS A 7 -0.32 1.22 -0.94
N GLU A 8 -0.85 1.56 -2.13
CA GLU A 8 -2.05 2.41 -2.24
C GLU A 8 -3.36 1.73 -1.81
N VAL A 9 -3.38 0.40 -1.71
CA VAL A 9 -4.58 -0.35 -1.29
C VAL A 9 -4.39 -1.01 0.08
N ASP A 10 -3.22 -0.89 0.68
CA ASP A 10 -2.88 -1.46 1.98
C ASP A 10 -3.18 -0.45 3.09
N ILE A 11 -4.24 -0.70 3.88
CA ILE A 11 -4.60 0.13 5.03
C ILE A 11 -3.52 0.20 6.12
N GLY A 12 -2.58 -0.73 6.11
CA GLY A 12 -1.40 -0.71 6.98
C GLY A 12 -0.32 0.29 6.53
N VAL A 13 -0.52 1.00 5.41
CA VAL A 13 0.40 2.00 4.86
C VAL A 13 -0.27 3.37 4.88
N ILE A 14 0.28 4.31 5.65
CA ILE A 14 -0.20 5.70 5.70
C ILE A 14 0.35 6.49 4.51
N GLU A 15 1.64 6.32 4.24
CA GLU A 15 2.35 7.08 3.22
C GLU A 15 3.50 6.25 2.65
N TYR A 16 3.84 6.46 1.40
CA TYR A 16 5.05 5.90 0.80
C TYR A 16 5.68 6.86 -0.20
N ALA A 17 6.98 6.74 -0.37
CA ALA A 17 7.74 7.49 -1.36
C ALA A 17 8.78 6.59 -2.03
N SER A 18 8.99 6.77 -3.34
CA SER A 18 10.05 6.08 -4.07
C SER A 18 11.35 6.88 -3.97
N GLN A 19 12.47 6.17 -3.81
CA GLN A 19 13.82 6.74 -3.80
C GLN A 19 14.00 7.93 -2.83
N ALA A 20 13.25 7.93 -1.74
CA ALA A 20 13.19 9.07 -0.82
C ALA A 20 14.39 9.18 0.13
N ILE A 21 15.09 8.07 0.38
CA ILE A 21 16.15 7.99 1.38
C ILE A 21 17.47 7.65 0.71
N LEU A 22 18.49 8.44 1.04
CA LEU A 22 19.89 8.20 0.69
C LEU A 22 20.68 7.95 1.97
N PHE A 23 21.26 6.77 2.10
CA PHE A 23 22.28 6.50 3.11
C PHE A 23 23.68 6.64 2.51
N GLU A 24 24.54 7.31 3.22
CA GLU A 24 25.98 7.32 2.95
C GLU A 24 26.68 6.59 4.10
N THR A 25 27.33 5.49 3.78
CA THR A 25 28.00 4.64 4.76
C THR A 25 29.37 4.21 4.29
N ARG A 26 30.18 3.71 5.22
CA ARG A 26 31.51 3.19 4.91
C ARG A 26 31.46 1.68 4.91
N VAL A 27 31.72 1.07 3.75
CA VAL A 27 31.88 -0.38 3.61
C VAL A 27 33.39 -0.68 3.44
N GLY A 28 34.01 -1.29 4.43
CA GLY A 28 35.46 -1.44 4.51
C GLY A 28 36.15 -0.07 4.51
N SER A 29 36.96 0.19 3.48
CA SER A 29 37.71 1.47 3.32
C SER A 29 37.02 2.48 2.41
N LYS A 30 35.87 2.10 1.78
CA LYS A 30 35.21 2.91 0.75
C LYS A 30 33.90 3.52 1.25
N TRP A 31 33.67 4.79 0.92
CA TRP A 31 32.36 5.40 1.07
C TRP A 31 31.42 4.86 -0.01
N THR A 32 30.22 4.46 0.42
CA THR A 32 29.19 3.86 -0.42
C THR A 32 27.88 4.61 -0.22
N LYS A 33 27.15 4.82 -1.32
CA LYS A 33 25.81 5.42 -1.31
C LYS A 33 24.79 4.33 -1.57
N TYR A 34 23.73 4.31 -0.76
CA TYR A 34 22.58 3.46 -0.93
C TYR A 34 21.32 4.33 -1.07
N HIS A 35 20.62 4.19 -2.19
CA HIS A 35 19.30 4.77 -2.40
C HIS A 35 18.25 3.67 -2.17
N SER A 36 17.29 3.94 -1.29
CA SER A 36 16.16 3.04 -1.10
C SER A 36 15.27 3.00 -2.35
N ASP A 37 14.73 1.83 -2.68
CA ASP A 37 13.71 1.77 -3.73
C ASP A 37 12.41 2.42 -3.26
N PHE A 38 11.99 2.14 -2.01
CA PHE A 38 10.86 2.80 -1.36
C PHE A 38 11.13 3.03 0.13
N CYS A 39 10.43 4.02 0.67
CA CYS A 39 10.23 4.24 2.09
C CYS A 39 8.73 4.29 2.34
N ARG A 40 8.22 3.64 3.39
CA ARG A 40 6.82 3.73 3.79
C ARG A 40 6.65 3.96 5.28
N LEU A 41 5.64 4.76 5.61
CA LEU A 41 5.14 4.93 6.97
C LEU A 41 3.95 3.99 7.15
N ARG A 42 4.02 3.14 8.16
CA ARG A 42 2.96 2.20 8.48
C ARG A 42 1.96 2.80 9.48
N ALA A 43 0.77 2.22 9.54
CA ALA A 43 -0.31 2.64 10.45
C ALA A 43 0.05 2.50 11.93
N ASP A 44 0.99 1.62 12.27
CA ASP A 44 1.55 1.47 13.63
C ASP A 44 2.67 2.49 13.95
N GLY A 45 2.94 3.41 13.03
CA GLY A 45 4.00 4.43 13.15
C GLY A 45 5.39 3.95 12.75
N ALA A 46 5.57 2.69 12.36
CA ALA A 46 6.85 2.17 11.94
C ALA A 46 7.26 2.74 10.57
N ILE A 47 8.52 3.11 10.44
CA ILE A 47 9.15 3.48 9.17
C ILE A 47 9.83 2.24 8.60
N GLU A 48 9.56 1.96 7.33
CA GLU A 48 10.11 0.79 6.66
C GLU A 48 10.80 1.19 5.35
N ILE A 49 12.08 0.81 5.25
CA ILE A 49 12.89 0.99 4.06
C ILE A 49 12.81 -0.30 3.23
N ILE A 50 12.41 -0.16 1.98
CA ILE A 50 12.15 -1.28 1.09
C ILE A 50 13.17 -1.30 -0.04
N GLU A 51 13.73 -2.47 -0.25
CA GLU A 51 14.54 -2.81 -1.41
C GLU A 51 13.79 -3.81 -2.29
N VAL A 52 13.50 -3.45 -3.53
CA VAL A 52 12.74 -4.31 -4.48
C VAL A 52 13.69 -4.98 -5.45
N LYS A 53 13.70 -6.30 -5.48
CA LYS A 53 14.51 -7.09 -6.42
C LYS A 53 13.64 -8.09 -7.18
N PRO A 54 14.03 -8.48 -8.40
CA PRO A 54 13.31 -9.50 -9.14
C PRO A 54 13.17 -10.80 -8.33
N ASP A 55 14.25 -11.27 -7.76
CA ASP A 55 14.35 -12.48 -6.92
C ASP A 55 15.54 -12.40 -5.96
N ALA A 56 15.69 -13.41 -5.09
CA ALA A 56 16.73 -13.45 -4.07
C ALA A 56 18.16 -13.55 -4.61
N SER A 57 18.35 -14.09 -5.83
CA SER A 57 19.69 -14.25 -6.42
C SER A 57 20.41 -12.92 -6.66
N HIS A 58 19.63 -11.83 -6.76
CA HIS A 58 20.20 -10.49 -6.89
C HIS A 58 20.92 -10.01 -5.62
N LEU A 59 20.69 -10.67 -4.48
CA LEU A 59 21.39 -10.39 -3.21
C LEU A 59 22.70 -11.18 -3.07
N ASP A 60 23.00 -12.13 -3.99
CA ASP A 60 24.15 -13.01 -3.87
C ASP A 60 25.50 -12.36 -4.23
N ARG A 61 25.47 -11.16 -4.82
CA ARG A 61 26.69 -10.39 -5.12
C ARG A 61 27.28 -9.86 -3.83
N PRO A 62 28.54 -10.23 -3.46
CA PRO A 62 29.13 -9.87 -2.18
C PRO A 62 29.12 -8.37 -1.91
N ASP A 63 29.60 -7.54 -2.84
CA ASP A 63 29.65 -6.07 -2.71
C ASP A 63 28.26 -5.45 -2.50
N TYR A 64 27.23 -6.07 -3.06
CA TYR A 64 25.85 -5.59 -2.91
C TYR A 64 25.26 -6.01 -1.57
N ARG A 65 25.56 -7.23 -1.13
CA ARG A 65 25.14 -7.73 0.18
C ARG A 65 25.70 -6.86 1.30
N GLU A 66 27.01 -6.60 1.31
CA GLU A 66 27.66 -5.72 2.30
C GLU A 66 27.01 -4.33 2.34
N LYS A 67 26.64 -3.79 1.17
CA LYS A 67 25.94 -2.52 1.07
C LYS A 67 24.54 -2.55 1.71
N LEU A 68 23.79 -3.64 1.50
CA LEU A 68 22.45 -3.79 2.09
C LEU A 68 22.53 -4.06 3.59
N GLU A 69 23.52 -4.83 4.04
CA GLU A 69 23.78 -5.07 5.46
C GLU A 69 24.07 -3.74 6.18
N ALA A 70 24.94 -2.90 5.62
CA ALA A 70 25.23 -1.58 6.17
C ALA A 70 23.99 -0.66 6.18
N ALA A 71 23.14 -0.72 5.14
CA ALA A 71 21.88 0.02 5.13
C ALA A 71 20.91 -0.49 6.21
N GLY A 72 20.86 -1.81 6.39
CA GLY A 72 20.05 -2.45 7.44
C GLY A 72 20.50 -2.07 8.85
N GLU A 73 21.82 -2.00 9.10
CA GLU A 73 22.39 -1.54 10.38
C GLU A 73 21.98 -0.10 10.69
N ILE A 74 22.09 0.81 9.70
CA ILE A 74 21.63 2.21 9.86
C ILE A 74 20.14 2.25 10.19
N CYS A 75 19.31 1.47 9.47
CA CYS A 75 17.89 1.40 9.77
C CYS A 75 17.63 0.93 11.20
N ALA A 76 18.34 -0.11 11.66
CA ALA A 76 18.20 -0.63 13.02
C ALA A 76 18.59 0.41 14.09
N GLU A 77 19.68 1.18 13.87
CA GLU A 77 20.08 2.27 14.75
C GLU A 77 19.05 3.39 14.84
N LEU A 78 18.32 3.64 13.74
CA LEU A 78 17.24 4.63 13.67
C LEU A 78 15.89 4.09 14.19
N GLY A 79 15.81 2.81 14.56
CA GLY A 79 14.55 2.15 14.92
C GLY A 79 13.63 1.91 13.72
N TRP A 80 14.16 1.87 12.51
CA TRP A 80 13.46 1.62 11.27
C TRP A 80 13.60 0.15 10.86
N MET A 81 12.66 -0.32 10.06
CA MET A 81 12.74 -1.65 9.45
C MET A 81 13.42 -1.57 8.09
N PHE A 82 14.19 -2.60 7.74
CA PHE A 82 14.75 -2.78 6.40
C PHE A 82 14.25 -4.10 5.82
N THR A 83 13.51 -4.04 4.70
CA THR A 83 12.83 -5.21 4.15
C THR A 83 13.12 -5.38 2.67
N PRO A 84 13.81 -6.46 2.27
CA PRO A 84 13.88 -6.85 0.86
C PRO A 84 12.53 -7.43 0.40
N VAL A 85 12.04 -6.98 -0.76
CA VAL A 85 10.81 -7.47 -1.40
C VAL A 85 11.14 -8.04 -2.76
N PHE A 86 10.70 -9.27 -3.01
CA PHE A 86 11.01 -9.96 -4.25
C PHE A 86 9.84 -9.95 -5.24
N GLY A 87 10.13 -9.55 -6.48
CA GLY A 87 9.16 -9.49 -7.56
C GLY A 87 8.46 -10.82 -7.83
N VAL A 88 9.21 -11.94 -7.73
CA VAL A 88 8.65 -13.28 -7.88
C VAL A 88 7.57 -13.57 -6.82
N ASP A 89 7.73 -13.09 -5.59
CA ASP A 89 6.74 -13.30 -4.53
C ASP A 89 5.53 -12.39 -4.68
N LEU A 90 5.76 -11.15 -5.14
CA LEU A 90 4.68 -10.25 -5.50
C LEU A 90 3.83 -10.84 -6.64
N GLN A 91 4.46 -11.43 -7.65
CA GLN A 91 3.77 -12.00 -8.82
C GLN A 91 2.94 -13.25 -8.52
N LYS A 92 3.28 -14.03 -7.49
CA LYS A 92 2.54 -15.22 -7.06
C LYS A 92 1.11 -14.91 -6.58
N ARG A 93 0.82 -13.68 -6.17
CA ARG A 93 -0.48 -13.25 -5.65
C ARG A 93 -1.46 -12.87 -6.78
N THR A 94 -1.84 -13.84 -7.61
CA THR A 94 -2.55 -13.58 -8.88
C THR A 94 -3.87 -12.80 -8.71
N PHE A 95 -4.76 -13.25 -7.81
CA PHE A 95 -6.03 -12.55 -7.54
C PHE A 95 -5.79 -11.17 -6.94
N HIS A 96 -4.94 -11.11 -5.91
CA HIS A 96 -4.59 -9.86 -5.26
C HIS A 96 -4.05 -8.83 -6.28
N ASN A 97 -3.09 -9.22 -7.09
CA ASN A 97 -2.51 -8.33 -8.11
C ASN A 97 -3.52 -7.89 -9.17
N PHE A 98 -4.44 -8.77 -9.56
CA PHE A 98 -5.53 -8.41 -10.47
C PHE A 98 -6.41 -7.31 -9.85
N HIS A 99 -6.86 -7.49 -8.60
CA HIS A 99 -7.72 -6.54 -7.92
C HIS A 99 -7.00 -5.24 -7.57
N VAL A 100 -5.73 -5.32 -7.13
CA VAL A 100 -4.86 -4.15 -6.89
C VAL A 100 -4.73 -3.31 -8.16
N ASN A 101 -4.36 -3.93 -9.27
CA ASN A 101 -4.22 -3.22 -10.54
C ASN A 101 -5.56 -2.63 -11.03
N TRP A 102 -6.65 -3.32 -10.75
CA TRP A 102 -7.98 -2.84 -11.07
C TRP A 102 -8.35 -1.62 -10.21
N ALA A 103 -8.17 -1.66 -8.89
CA ALA A 103 -8.41 -0.52 -8.01
C ALA A 103 -7.52 0.67 -8.36
N HIS A 104 -6.22 0.42 -8.55
CA HIS A 104 -5.23 1.45 -8.86
C HIS A 104 -5.51 2.25 -10.14
N ARG A 105 -6.23 1.67 -11.14
CA ARG A 105 -6.65 2.40 -12.34
C ARG A 105 -7.55 3.59 -12.03
N TYR A 106 -8.31 3.53 -10.93
CA TYR A 106 -9.28 4.53 -10.53
C TYR A 106 -8.83 5.38 -9.34
N ARG A 107 -7.58 5.28 -8.90
CA ARG A 107 -7.06 6.01 -7.72
C ARG A 107 -7.26 7.52 -7.77
N PHE A 108 -7.25 8.11 -8.96
CA PHE A 108 -7.47 9.54 -9.17
C PHE A 108 -8.93 9.89 -9.53
N TYR A 109 -9.83 8.90 -9.46
CA TYR A 109 -11.23 9.16 -9.74
C TYR A 109 -11.80 10.09 -8.65
N LEU A 110 -12.55 11.12 -9.09
CA LEU A 110 -13.13 12.09 -8.15
C LEU A 110 -14.24 11.44 -7.34
N ILE A 111 -14.12 11.48 -6.03
CA ILE A 111 -15.17 11.07 -5.09
C ILE A 111 -15.99 12.32 -4.74
N PRO A 112 -17.29 12.34 -5.04
CA PRO A 112 -18.14 13.45 -4.62
C PRO A 112 -18.21 13.57 -3.09
N ASP A 113 -18.21 14.78 -2.54
CA ASP A 113 -18.23 15.04 -1.09
C ASP A 113 -19.39 14.33 -0.38
N TRP A 114 -20.57 14.33 -1.01
CA TRP A 114 -21.74 13.65 -0.46
C TRP A 114 -21.53 12.14 -0.30
N LEU A 115 -20.71 11.50 -1.17
CA LEU A 115 -20.43 10.06 -1.08
C LEU A 115 -19.50 9.78 0.10
N SER A 116 -18.47 10.58 0.32
CA SER A 116 -17.61 10.47 1.51
C SER A 116 -18.45 10.55 2.79
N LEU A 117 -19.34 11.53 2.88
CA LEU A 117 -20.25 11.67 4.02
C LEU A 117 -21.22 10.49 4.15
N ALA A 118 -21.70 9.92 3.04
CA ALA A 118 -22.59 8.76 3.07
C ALA A 118 -21.84 7.49 3.55
N VAL A 119 -20.57 7.33 3.19
CA VAL A 119 -19.72 6.23 3.67
C VAL A 119 -19.44 6.38 5.17
N GLU A 120 -19.16 7.59 5.65
CA GLU A 120 -18.99 7.86 7.09
C GLU A 120 -20.26 7.52 7.88
N ARG A 121 -21.42 7.95 7.40
CA ARG A 121 -22.71 7.61 8.04
C ARG A 121 -23.01 6.13 8.04
N LEU A 122 -22.65 5.43 6.97
CA LEU A 122 -22.78 3.97 6.94
C LEU A 122 -21.83 3.33 7.95
N ALA A 123 -20.58 3.80 8.06
CA ALA A 123 -19.62 3.32 9.05
C ALA A 123 -20.14 3.48 10.48
N ASP A 124 -20.69 4.65 10.81
CA ASP A 124 -21.28 4.93 12.12
C ASP A 124 -22.47 4.00 12.41
N ALA A 125 -23.34 3.79 11.42
CA ALA A 125 -24.54 2.98 11.57
C ALA A 125 -24.27 1.49 11.76
N CYS A 126 -23.20 0.95 11.18
CA CYS A 126 -22.85 -0.48 11.20
C CYS A 126 -21.59 -0.80 12.03
N GLY A 127 -21.07 0.15 12.80
CA GLY A 127 -19.86 -0.04 13.60
C GLY A 127 -18.62 -0.34 12.75
N GLY A 128 -18.53 0.22 11.55
CA GLY A 128 -17.40 0.06 10.65
C GLY A 128 -17.42 -1.21 9.80
N HIS A 129 -18.39 -2.12 9.98
CA HIS A 129 -18.46 -3.38 9.26
C HIS A 129 -19.69 -3.44 8.36
N SER A 130 -19.49 -3.70 7.06
CA SER A 130 -20.55 -3.71 6.05
C SER A 130 -20.21 -4.72 4.94
N THR A 131 -20.94 -4.66 3.83
CA THR A 131 -20.70 -5.48 2.64
C THR A 131 -20.51 -4.63 1.39
N VAL A 132 -19.93 -5.22 0.34
CA VAL A 132 -19.83 -4.57 -0.97
C VAL A 132 -21.23 -4.20 -1.48
N GLN A 133 -22.27 -4.99 -1.17
CA GLN A 133 -23.66 -4.72 -1.57
C GLN A 133 -24.18 -3.42 -0.93
N ASP A 134 -23.93 -3.21 0.36
CA ASP A 134 -24.40 -2.02 1.07
C ASP A 134 -23.71 -0.76 0.51
N LEU A 135 -22.41 -0.83 0.28
CA LEU A 135 -21.69 0.25 -0.34
C LEU A 135 -22.16 0.52 -1.77
N LYS A 136 -22.44 -0.55 -2.55
CA LYS A 136 -23.01 -0.42 -3.89
C LYS A 136 -24.38 0.23 -3.85
N ALA A 137 -25.21 -0.04 -2.84
CA ALA A 137 -26.53 0.57 -2.68
C ALA A 137 -26.43 2.10 -2.50
N ILE A 138 -25.44 2.60 -1.77
CA ILE A 138 -25.15 4.04 -1.66
C ILE A 138 -24.74 4.61 -3.03
N CYS A 139 -23.95 3.87 -3.79
CA CYS A 139 -23.52 4.27 -5.13
C CYS A 139 -24.58 3.97 -6.21
N SER A 140 -25.75 3.40 -5.85
CA SER A 140 -26.77 3.02 -6.83
C SER A 140 -27.28 4.24 -7.60
N GLY A 141 -27.40 4.09 -8.92
CA GLY A 141 -27.73 5.21 -9.82
C GLY A 141 -26.52 5.97 -10.36
N LEU A 142 -25.30 5.69 -9.91
CA LEU A 142 -24.08 6.24 -10.49
C LEU A 142 -23.55 5.27 -11.56
N GLU A 143 -23.41 5.74 -12.79
CA GLU A 143 -22.86 4.95 -13.90
C GLU A 143 -21.47 4.38 -13.57
N GLN A 144 -20.80 4.99 -12.60
CA GLN A 144 -19.39 4.75 -12.28
C GLN A 144 -19.20 4.19 -10.87
N ALA A 145 -20.22 3.52 -10.30
CA ALA A 145 -20.15 2.94 -8.93
C ALA A 145 -18.90 2.07 -8.70
N ARG A 146 -18.45 1.33 -9.73
CA ARG A 146 -17.23 0.54 -9.68
C ARG A 146 -15.97 1.40 -9.54
N ALA A 147 -15.88 2.49 -10.29
CA ALA A 147 -14.74 3.42 -10.22
C ALA A 147 -14.68 4.11 -8.84
N LEU A 148 -15.84 4.47 -8.30
CA LEU A 148 -15.95 5.06 -6.96
C LEU A 148 -15.52 4.08 -5.86
N LEU A 149 -15.95 2.81 -5.92
CA LEU A 149 -15.49 1.78 -4.98
C LEU A 149 -13.96 1.64 -5.02
N CYS A 150 -13.38 1.57 -6.21
CA CYS A 150 -11.92 1.47 -6.37
C CYS A 150 -11.19 2.71 -5.81
N ALA A 151 -11.73 3.91 -6.06
CA ALA A 151 -11.17 5.14 -5.52
C ALA A 151 -11.25 5.20 -3.99
N LEU A 152 -12.37 4.74 -3.39
CA LEU A 152 -12.51 4.63 -1.93
C LEU A 152 -11.51 3.65 -1.31
N ILE A 153 -11.24 2.52 -1.98
CA ILE A 153 -10.22 1.56 -1.54
C ILE A 153 -8.83 2.23 -1.57
N CYS A 154 -8.45 2.85 -2.69
CA CYS A 154 -7.14 3.51 -2.82
C CYS A 154 -6.94 4.71 -1.87
N ARG A 155 -8.02 5.31 -1.38
CA ARG A 155 -7.95 6.40 -0.39
C ARG A 155 -8.06 5.92 1.05
N GLY A 156 -8.07 4.60 1.26
CA GLY A 156 -8.17 4.02 2.61
C GLY A 156 -9.52 4.21 3.30
N ASN A 157 -10.56 4.69 2.60
CA ASN A 157 -11.90 4.83 3.18
C ASN A 157 -12.62 3.48 3.30
N VAL A 158 -12.26 2.52 2.46
CA VAL A 158 -12.83 1.18 2.42
C VAL A 158 -11.71 0.17 2.37
N HIS A 159 -11.72 -0.78 3.30
CA HIS A 159 -10.85 -1.95 3.23
C HIS A 159 -11.64 -3.17 2.79
N LEU A 160 -11.08 -3.90 1.83
CA LEU A 160 -11.61 -5.14 1.27
C LEU A 160 -10.46 -6.13 1.07
N ASP A 161 -10.66 -7.40 1.44
CA ASP A 161 -9.67 -8.45 1.13
C ASP A 161 -9.58 -8.68 -0.38
N LEU A 162 -8.56 -8.10 -0.98
CA LEU A 162 -8.28 -8.20 -2.41
C LEU A 162 -7.64 -9.54 -2.82
N SER A 163 -7.33 -10.42 -1.87
CA SER A 163 -6.76 -11.75 -2.14
C SER A 163 -7.81 -12.77 -2.58
N GLN A 164 -9.11 -12.45 -2.41
CA GLN A 164 -10.25 -13.29 -2.72
C GLN A 164 -11.08 -12.72 -3.86
N PRO A 165 -11.90 -13.54 -4.54
CA PRO A 165 -12.90 -13.05 -5.50
C PRO A 165 -13.87 -12.08 -4.84
N ILE A 166 -14.04 -10.90 -5.43
CA ILE A 166 -14.95 -9.88 -4.91
C ILE A 166 -16.39 -10.24 -5.26
N SER A 167 -17.20 -10.55 -4.24
CA SER A 167 -18.63 -10.77 -4.35
C SER A 167 -19.42 -9.63 -3.71
N LEU A 168 -20.73 -9.55 -3.98
CA LEU A 168 -21.59 -8.56 -3.32
C LEU A 168 -21.66 -8.73 -1.81
N ASN A 169 -21.54 -9.97 -1.32
CA ASN A 169 -21.55 -10.29 0.10
C ASN A 169 -20.14 -10.23 0.73
N ALA A 170 -19.11 -9.84 -0.02
CA ALA A 170 -17.76 -9.71 0.54
C ALA A 170 -17.79 -8.68 1.67
N PRO A 171 -17.24 -9.03 2.85
CA PRO A 171 -17.17 -8.09 3.97
C PRO A 171 -16.20 -6.97 3.66
N ILE A 172 -16.58 -5.77 4.04
CA ILE A 172 -15.73 -4.58 3.98
C ILE A 172 -15.61 -3.94 5.36
N ALA A 173 -14.49 -3.34 5.65
CA ALA A 173 -14.35 -2.41 6.75
C ALA A 173 -14.41 -0.98 6.20
N LEU A 174 -15.24 -0.14 6.82
CA LEU A 174 -15.39 1.27 6.51
C LEU A 174 -14.55 2.06 7.51
N ILE A 175 -13.63 2.87 7.01
CA ILE A 175 -12.69 3.64 7.82
C ILE A 175 -13.16 5.08 7.79
N GLY A 176 -13.78 5.54 8.91
CA GLY A 176 -14.21 6.92 9.06
C GLY A 176 -13.02 7.84 9.37
N GLY A 177 -13.00 9.02 8.78
CA GLY A 177 -12.21 10.14 9.28
C GLY A 177 -10.75 10.24 8.85
N TYR A 178 -10.24 9.46 7.88
CA TYR A 178 -8.93 9.73 7.29
C TYR A 178 -9.07 10.68 6.09
N ASN A 179 -9.00 11.97 6.38
CA ASN A 179 -8.63 12.97 5.37
C ASN A 179 -7.15 12.77 5.05
N HIS A 180 -6.83 11.99 4.02
CA HIS A 180 -5.55 12.16 3.34
C HIS A 180 -5.59 13.50 2.63
N GLY A 181 -5.15 14.55 3.34
CA GLY A 181 -4.86 15.82 2.71
C GLY A 181 -3.77 15.58 1.65
N LEU A 182 -4.10 15.85 0.39
CA LEU A 182 -3.14 16.11 -0.66
C LEU A 182 -2.54 17.50 -0.44
#